data_8e2693021f9eef5f27f93811bea02390
#
_entry.id   8e2693021f9eef5f27f93811bea02390
#
_cell.length_a   1.000
_cell.length_b   1.000
_cell.length_c   1.000
_cell.angle_alpha   90.00
_cell.angle_beta   90.00
_cell.angle_gamma   90.00
#
_symmetry.space_group_name_H-M   'P 1'
#
loop_
_entity.id
_entity.type
_entity.pdbx_description
1 polymer ?
#
loop_
_entity_poly.entity_id
_entity_poly.type
_entity_poly.pdbx_seq_one_letter_code
_entity_poly.pdbx_strand_id
1 'polypeptide(L)'
;TSPPKWDASPPEVWHDWQLHRLHTYLKERVIPFSAHYRRLFAEHDIHPEDLHSFDDWSKVPFTSKSNLTVPREQQRDFVLIPNEAVLKREWGVIWNAVFHGSAFAKEAIEKEFRPVMMTSTTGRSSDPVPFAFTKHDLANLDSTGRRLMEVGASQREWRHVNTFPYAPHLAFWQAHHAGLGFGTFMVSSGGGKVMGTEGNIALIDKVRPEVVIGMPTFLYHMLREAVENGKHWPQLHRIVLGGEKVAEGMRARLTMLAHDLGADDVSIISTYGFTEAKMAFPECPTHLGVSASGFHLSPELAFIEIVDPRTGEPVPEGHSGEIVFTPLDARGTVVLRYRTGDIAEGGLTWTRCPHCGRQCPRLLGPISRVSEVREMQFDKIKGTLVNFNILEHLLDDMKGVAAWQVELRKHDDDPLDLDEILLHVSPEPGVNAEDLEHRLERRFAEVTEIRPNEILFHDMPDLRERLGVGRLLKEAKVLDSRPKASSSRELRTAN
;
A
#
# COMPACT_ATOMS: atom_id res chain seq x y z
N THR A 1 23.12 1.18 -19.18
CA THR A 1 22.16 1.49 -20.26
C THR A 1 20.99 2.29 -19.70
N SER A 2 20.53 3.33 -20.44
CA SER A 2 19.31 4.09 -20.06
C SER A 2 18.09 3.16 -20.06
N PRO A 3 17.11 3.39 -19.17
CA PRO A 3 15.90 2.58 -19.16
C PRO A 3 15.09 2.76 -20.44
N PRO A 4 14.34 1.75 -20.89
CA PRO A 4 13.39 1.86 -21.98
C PRO A 4 12.31 2.92 -21.67
N LYS A 5 11.55 3.31 -22.68
CA LYS A 5 10.44 4.26 -22.49
C LYS A 5 9.34 3.58 -21.67
N TRP A 6 9.11 4.09 -20.44
CA TRP A 6 8.33 3.40 -19.41
C TRP A 6 6.88 3.08 -19.78
N ASP A 7 6.27 3.89 -20.65
CA ASP A 7 4.86 3.82 -21.03
C ASP A 7 4.60 3.32 -22.47
N ALA A 8 5.66 2.92 -23.18
CA ALA A 8 5.57 2.58 -24.60
C ALA A 8 6.43 1.40 -25.06
N SER A 9 7.44 1.00 -24.27
CA SER A 9 8.31 -0.12 -24.65
C SER A 9 7.64 -1.47 -24.43
N PRO A 10 7.83 -2.45 -25.33
CA PRO A 10 7.23 -3.77 -25.21
C PRO A 10 7.85 -4.61 -24.08
N PRO A 11 7.15 -5.66 -23.60
CA PRO A 11 7.58 -6.46 -22.45
C PRO A 11 8.97 -7.06 -22.60
N GLU A 12 9.31 -7.57 -23.78
CA GLU A 12 10.60 -8.24 -24.06
C GLU A 12 11.79 -7.30 -23.82
N VAL A 13 11.65 -6.03 -24.23
CA VAL A 13 12.67 -5.00 -24.02
C VAL A 13 12.84 -4.69 -22.52
N TRP A 14 11.73 -4.72 -21.77
CA TRP A 14 11.77 -4.54 -20.33
C TRP A 14 12.38 -5.73 -19.61
N HIS A 15 12.06 -6.95 -19.99
CA HIS A 15 12.60 -8.17 -19.37
C HIS A 15 14.13 -8.21 -19.52
N ASP A 16 14.64 -7.97 -20.72
CA ASP A 16 16.09 -7.92 -20.98
C ASP A 16 16.77 -6.81 -20.17
N TRP A 17 16.15 -5.61 -20.13
CA TRP A 17 16.68 -4.49 -19.39
C TRP A 17 16.67 -4.73 -17.87
N GLN A 18 15.57 -5.25 -17.34
CA GLN A 18 15.42 -5.53 -15.90
C GLN A 18 16.43 -6.60 -15.45
N LEU A 19 16.61 -7.67 -16.22
CA LEU A 19 17.60 -8.70 -15.92
C LEU A 19 19.02 -8.13 -15.88
N HIS A 20 19.39 -7.36 -16.90
CA HIS A 20 20.69 -6.67 -16.93
C HIS A 20 20.83 -5.69 -15.74
N ARG A 21 19.78 -4.96 -15.42
CA ARG A 21 19.78 -4.00 -14.30
C ARG A 21 19.90 -4.68 -12.95
N LEU A 22 19.18 -5.78 -12.71
CA LEU A 22 19.30 -6.61 -11.53
C LEU A 22 20.73 -7.08 -11.32
N HIS A 23 21.32 -7.68 -12.36
CA HIS A 23 22.71 -8.15 -12.32
C HIS A 23 23.68 -7.00 -11.97
N THR A 24 23.59 -5.87 -12.67
CA THR A 24 24.45 -4.69 -12.43
C THR A 24 24.24 -4.14 -11.01
N TYR A 25 22.99 -4.01 -10.57
CA TYR A 25 22.65 -3.48 -9.26
C TYR A 25 23.15 -4.37 -8.11
N LEU A 26 23.02 -5.69 -8.24
CA LEU A 26 23.57 -6.64 -7.29
C LEU A 26 25.09 -6.54 -7.20
N LYS A 27 25.76 -6.62 -8.34
CA LYS A 27 27.22 -6.65 -8.43
C LYS A 27 27.87 -5.36 -7.94
N GLU A 28 27.33 -4.20 -8.33
CA GLU A 28 27.96 -2.92 -8.08
C GLU A 28 27.49 -2.23 -6.80
N ARG A 29 26.28 -2.56 -6.29
CA ARG A 29 25.69 -1.82 -5.16
C ARG A 29 25.30 -2.72 -3.99
N VAL A 30 24.50 -3.76 -4.22
CA VAL A 30 23.92 -4.51 -3.10
C VAL A 30 24.96 -5.37 -2.41
N ILE A 31 25.65 -6.25 -3.14
CA ILE A 31 26.61 -7.18 -2.54
C ILE A 31 27.81 -6.46 -1.93
N PRO A 32 28.42 -5.44 -2.57
CA PRO A 32 29.52 -4.71 -1.95
C PRO A 32 29.15 -3.94 -0.69
N PHE A 33 27.90 -3.41 -0.59
CA PHE A 33 27.53 -2.42 0.41
C PHE A 33 26.51 -2.88 1.44
N SER A 34 25.76 -4.00 1.23
CA SER A 34 24.87 -4.60 2.23
C SER A 34 25.55 -5.74 2.95
N ALA A 35 25.70 -5.65 4.27
CA ALA A 35 26.25 -6.73 5.06
C ALA A 35 25.32 -7.95 5.09
N HIS A 36 23.99 -7.73 5.09
CA HIS A 36 22.99 -8.80 5.07
C HIS A 36 23.09 -9.63 3.78
N TYR A 37 23.01 -8.98 2.60
CA TYR A 37 22.99 -9.72 1.33
C TYR A 37 24.33 -10.35 1.00
N ARG A 38 25.44 -9.75 1.42
CA ARG A 38 26.76 -10.38 1.27
C ARG A 38 26.85 -11.72 2.03
N ARG A 39 26.33 -11.78 3.26
CA ARG A 39 26.25 -13.03 4.03
C ARG A 39 25.28 -14.01 3.38
N LEU A 40 24.07 -13.58 3.07
CA LEU A 40 23.04 -14.42 2.47
C LEU A 40 23.50 -15.09 1.17
N PHE A 41 24.14 -14.35 0.28
CA PHE A 41 24.65 -14.87 -0.98
C PHE A 41 25.79 -15.87 -0.76
N ALA A 42 26.68 -15.59 0.18
CA ALA A 42 27.76 -16.53 0.54
C ALA A 42 27.23 -17.80 1.19
N GLU A 43 26.24 -17.72 2.07
CA GLU A 43 25.62 -18.88 2.75
C GLU A 43 24.91 -19.83 1.77
N HIS A 44 24.37 -19.27 0.67
CA HIS A 44 23.66 -20.05 -0.36
C HIS A 44 24.50 -20.35 -1.60
N ASP A 45 25.80 -20.01 -1.59
CA ASP A 45 26.71 -20.18 -2.73
C ASP A 45 26.17 -19.55 -4.04
N ILE A 46 25.59 -18.36 -3.92
CA ILE A 46 25.02 -17.61 -5.05
C ILE A 46 26.00 -16.52 -5.46
N HIS A 47 26.39 -16.53 -6.73
CA HIS A 47 27.24 -15.48 -7.30
C HIS A 47 26.42 -14.62 -8.29
N PRO A 48 26.49 -13.28 -8.18
CA PRO A 48 25.76 -12.39 -9.11
C PRO A 48 26.06 -12.70 -10.58
N GLU A 49 27.29 -13.15 -10.87
CA GLU A 49 27.75 -13.53 -12.19
C GLU A 49 26.98 -14.70 -12.83
N ASP A 50 26.37 -15.57 -12.00
CA ASP A 50 25.65 -16.76 -12.46
C ASP A 50 24.15 -16.50 -12.70
N LEU A 51 23.68 -15.28 -12.41
CA LEU A 51 22.27 -14.90 -12.56
C LEU A 51 21.99 -14.38 -13.96
N HIS A 52 21.87 -15.29 -14.94
CA HIS A 52 21.70 -14.98 -16.36
C HIS A 52 20.23 -14.99 -16.82
N SER A 53 19.31 -15.48 -15.99
CA SER A 53 17.89 -15.60 -16.30
C SER A 53 17.01 -15.30 -15.08
N PHE A 54 15.71 -15.12 -15.29
CA PHE A 54 14.76 -15.03 -14.17
C PHE A 54 14.61 -16.35 -13.42
N ASP A 55 14.89 -17.50 -14.07
CA ASP A 55 14.95 -18.78 -13.40
C ASP A 55 16.14 -18.85 -12.41
N ASP A 56 17.30 -18.30 -12.80
CA ASP A 56 18.43 -18.18 -11.87
C ASP A 56 18.11 -17.17 -10.76
N TRP A 57 17.43 -16.06 -11.08
CA TRP A 57 16.96 -15.10 -10.08
C TRP A 57 16.03 -15.75 -9.05
N SER A 58 15.21 -16.71 -9.45
CA SER A 58 14.29 -17.41 -8.56
C SER A 58 15.00 -18.20 -7.43
N LYS A 59 16.28 -18.50 -7.59
CA LYS A 59 17.14 -19.17 -6.60
C LYS A 59 17.55 -18.25 -5.44
N VAL A 60 17.50 -16.93 -5.63
CA VAL A 60 17.80 -15.96 -4.56
C VAL A 60 16.73 -16.08 -3.47
N PRO A 61 17.11 -16.28 -2.19
CA PRO A 61 16.16 -16.44 -1.11
C PRO A 61 15.25 -15.22 -0.93
N PHE A 62 14.00 -15.46 -0.53
CA PHE A 62 13.07 -14.40 -0.21
C PHE A 62 13.49 -13.64 1.04
N THR A 63 13.29 -12.33 1.02
CA THR A 63 13.25 -11.51 2.24
C THR A 63 11.80 -11.38 2.69
N SER A 64 11.55 -11.48 3.99
CA SER A 64 10.22 -11.32 4.58
C SER A 64 10.26 -10.30 5.72
N LYS A 65 9.11 -9.91 6.23
CA LYS A 65 9.01 -8.99 7.37
C LYS A 65 9.77 -9.53 8.61
N SER A 66 9.79 -10.84 8.82
CA SER A 66 10.51 -11.45 9.94
C SER A 66 12.03 -11.23 9.86
N ASN A 67 12.60 -11.19 8.65
CA ASN A 67 14.02 -10.86 8.46
C ASN A 67 14.36 -9.41 8.84
N LEU A 68 13.36 -8.51 8.74
CA LEU A 68 13.51 -7.09 9.08
C LEU A 68 13.18 -6.79 10.55
N THR A 69 12.40 -7.66 11.21
CA THR A 69 12.04 -7.55 12.64
C THR A 69 13.15 -8.16 13.51
N VAL A 70 14.34 -7.59 13.42
CA VAL A 70 15.56 -7.99 14.15
C VAL A 70 16.07 -6.82 14.98
N PRO A 71 17.01 -7.02 15.93
CA PRO A 71 17.63 -5.95 16.68
C PRO A 71 18.18 -4.83 15.78
N ARG A 72 18.16 -3.58 16.25
CA ARG A 72 18.53 -2.39 15.45
C ARG A 72 19.89 -2.48 14.78
N GLU A 73 20.86 -3.11 15.45
CA GLU A 73 22.20 -3.34 14.90
C GLU A 73 22.14 -4.17 13.62
N GLN A 74 21.29 -5.18 13.58
CA GLN A 74 21.10 -6.06 12.41
C GLN A 74 20.22 -5.45 11.33
N GLN A 75 19.27 -4.56 11.70
CA GLN A 75 18.47 -3.81 10.70
C GLN A 75 19.36 -2.93 9.81
N ARG A 76 20.47 -2.42 10.37
CA ARG A 76 21.46 -1.64 9.65
C ARG A 76 22.12 -2.42 8.51
N ASP A 77 22.19 -3.74 8.59
CA ASP A 77 22.81 -4.60 7.58
C ASP A 77 22.07 -4.60 6.24
N PHE A 78 20.81 -4.17 6.24
CA PHE A 78 20.01 -3.95 5.02
C PHE A 78 20.25 -2.58 4.36
N VAL A 79 20.95 -1.67 5.02
CA VAL A 79 21.31 -0.36 4.46
C VAL A 79 22.57 -0.47 3.64
N LEU A 80 22.60 0.14 2.45
CA LEU A 80 23.80 0.18 1.64
C LEU A 80 24.82 1.15 2.27
N ILE A 81 25.89 0.60 2.84
CA ILE A 81 26.96 1.36 3.45
C ILE A 81 28.20 1.27 2.55
N PRO A 82 28.64 2.38 1.97
CA PRO A 82 29.79 2.40 1.08
C PRO A 82 31.05 1.82 1.69
N ASN A 83 31.71 0.93 0.98
CA ASN A 83 33.02 0.41 1.33
C ASN A 83 34.11 1.19 0.58
N GLU A 84 34.97 1.90 1.29
CA GLU A 84 36.02 2.71 0.67
C GLU A 84 36.95 1.92 -0.27
N ALA A 85 37.27 0.66 0.06
CA ALA A 85 38.12 -0.16 -0.77
C ALA A 85 37.49 -0.51 -2.11
N VAL A 86 36.15 -0.65 -2.16
CA VAL A 86 35.38 -0.88 -3.39
C VAL A 86 35.27 0.43 -4.20
N LEU A 87 34.91 1.53 -3.51
CA LEU A 87 34.75 2.84 -4.15
C LEU A 87 36.04 3.35 -4.82
N LYS A 88 37.18 3.10 -4.20
CA LYS A 88 38.50 3.46 -4.78
C LYS A 88 38.84 2.70 -6.07
N ARG A 89 38.08 1.66 -6.42
CA ARG A 89 38.23 0.88 -7.66
C ARG A 89 37.18 1.26 -8.71
N GLU A 90 36.16 2.04 -8.35
CA GLU A 90 35.15 2.49 -9.31
C GLU A 90 35.68 3.60 -10.19
N TRP A 91 35.67 3.39 -11.51
CA TRP A 91 36.15 4.36 -12.48
C TRP A 91 35.47 5.74 -12.35
N GLY A 92 34.15 5.78 -12.08
CA GLY A 92 33.41 7.02 -11.89
C GLY A 92 33.88 7.82 -10.66
N VAL A 93 34.23 7.17 -9.57
CA VAL A 93 34.81 7.79 -8.36
C VAL A 93 36.22 8.30 -8.64
N ILE A 94 37.05 7.49 -9.34
CA ILE A 94 38.41 7.87 -9.73
C ILE A 94 38.37 9.10 -10.66
N TRP A 95 37.54 9.10 -11.71
CA TRP A 95 37.38 10.23 -12.62
C TRP A 95 36.93 11.51 -11.88
N ASN A 96 35.90 11.40 -11.01
CA ASN A 96 35.44 12.54 -10.20
C ASN A 96 36.55 13.07 -9.29
N ALA A 97 37.35 12.20 -8.68
CA ALA A 97 38.45 12.60 -7.83
C ALA A 97 39.57 13.27 -8.63
N VAL A 98 39.86 12.76 -9.83
CA VAL A 98 40.92 13.30 -10.71
C VAL A 98 40.53 14.65 -11.33
N PHE A 99 39.31 14.78 -11.85
CA PHE A 99 38.88 15.98 -12.58
C PHE A 99 38.24 17.05 -11.69
N HIS A 100 37.60 16.69 -10.59
CA HIS A 100 36.88 17.62 -9.71
C HIS A 100 37.42 17.66 -8.28
N GLY A 101 38.42 16.84 -7.97
CA GLY A 101 39.05 16.76 -6.63
C GLY A 101 38.37 15.75 -5.69
N SER A 102 39.16 15.31 -4.69
CA SER A 102 38.71 14.28 -3.72
C SER A 102 37.54 14.73 -2.86
N ALA A 103 37.39 16.01 -2.57
CA ALA A 103 36.28 16.59 -1.81
C ALA A 103 34.96 16.43 -2.58
N PHE A 104 34.96 16.71 -3.88
CA PHE A 104 33.79 16.53 -4.75
C PHE A 104 33.37 15.06 -4.85
N ALA A 105 34.34 14.15 -5.05
CA ALA A 105 34.07 12.72 -5.08
C ALA A 105 33.44 12.22 -3.74
N LYS A 106 33.93 12.69 -2.60
CA LYS A 106 33.40 12.39 -1.28
C LYS A 106 31.96 12.92 -1.12
N GLU A 107 31.72 14.16 -1.52
CA GLU A 107 30.38 14.76 -1.47
C GLU A 107 29.37 14.00 -2.35
N ALA A 108 29.78 13.56 -3.55
CA ALA A 108 28.95 12.76 -4.43
C ALA A 108 28.56 11.43 -3.80
N ILE A 109 29.52 10.73 -3.14
CA ILE A 109 29.26 9.48 -2.41
C ILE A 109 28.32 9.73 -1.22
N GLU A 110 28.56 10.78 -0.43
CA GLU A 110 27.69 11.14 0.69
C GLU A 110 26.26 11.44 0.20
N LYS A 111 26.11 12.16 -0.90
CA LYS A 111 24.81 12.45 -1.51
C LYS A 111 24.09 11.19 -1.96
N GLU A 112 24.79 10.21 -2.50
CA GLU A 112 24.22 8.95 -2.99
C GLU A 112 23.80 8.03 -1.82
N PHE A 113 24.62 7.88 -0.77
CA PHE A 113 24.45 6.83 0.23
C PHE A 113 24.10 7.31 1.65
N ARG A 114 24.25 8.60 1.96
CA ARG A 114 23.93 9.10 3.31
C ARG A 114 22.43 9.13 3.55
N PRO A 115 21.90 8.42 4.56
CA PRO A 115 20.50 8.52 4.95
C PRO A 115 20.15 9.95 5.38
N VAL A 116 19.05 10.49 4.83
CA VAL A 116 18.57 11.86 5.12
C VAL A 116 17.10 11.88 5.55
N MET A 117 16.35 10.81 5.31
CA MET A 117 14.96 10.66 5.72
C MET A 117 14.69 9.20 6.09
N MET A 118 13.65 8.97 6.88
CA MET A 118 13.21 7.64 7.29
C MET A 118 11.68 7.58 7.23
N THR A 119 11.17 6.47 6.73
CA THR A 119 9.78 6.06 6.94
C THR A 119 9.75 4.77 7.76
N SER A 120 8.59 4.41 8.28
CA SER A 120 8.41 3.16 9.02
C SER A 120 7.11 2.48 8.65
N THR A 121 7.07 1.16 8.81
CA THR A 121 5.83 0.39 8.67
C THR A 121 4.85 0.74 9.80
N THR A 122 3.55 0.49 9.60
CA THR A 122 2.50 0.88 10.55
C THR A 122 2.40 0.02 11.82
N GLY A 123 3.19 -1.05 11.94
CA GLY A 123 3.39 -1.81 13.18
C GLY A 123 2.15 -2.47 13.81
N ARG A 124 1.12 -2.84 13.03
CA ARG A 124 -0.10 -3.48 13.59
C ARG A 124 0.16 -4.80 14.32
N SER A 125 1.13 -5.58 13.88
CA SER A 125 1.45 -6.93 14.40
C SER A 125 2.84 -7.07 15.01
N SER A 126 3.68 -6.02 14.95
CA SER A 126 5.06 -6.03 15.43
C SER A 126 5.58 -4.61 15.56
N ASP A 127 6.77 -4.42 16.14
CA ASP A 127 7.45 -3.12 16.17
C ASP A 127 7.59 -2.53 14.76
N PRO A 128 7.43 -1.21 14.60
CA PRO A 128 7.62 -0.53 13.31
C PRO A 128 9.03 -0.77 12.76
N VAL A 129 9.12 -1.22 11.52
CA VAL A 129 10.41 -1.40 10.83
C VAL A 129 10.79 -0.12 10.11
N PRO A 130 11.97 0.47 10.40
CA PRO A 130 12.43 1.70 9.75
C PRO A 130 13.03 1.43 8.38
N PHE A 131 12.75 2.32 7.43
CA PHE A 131 13.32 2.34 6.08
C PHE A 131 14.01 3.67 5.82
N ALA A 132 15.31 3.63 5.66
CA ALA A 132 16.16 4.78 5.40
C ALA A 132 16.12 5.17 3.93
N PHE A 133 16.04 6.48 3.68
CA PHE A 133 16.13 7.09 2.35
C PHE A 133 17.37 7.96 2.26
N THR A 134 18.08 7.89 1.15
CA THR A 134 19.13 8.82 0.78
C THR A 134 18.59 9.92 -0.13
N LYS A 135 19.41 10.90 -0.49
CA LYS A 135 19.04 11.89 -1.52
C LYS A 135 18.74 11.24 -2.88
N HIS A 136 19.42 10.12 -3.18
CA HIS A 136 19.15 9.33 -4.37
C HIS A 136 17.75 8.68 -4.32
N ASP A 137 17.39 8.08 -3.18
CA ASP A 137 16.05 7.52 -2.99
C ASP A 137 14.96 8.61 -3.05
N LEU A 138 15.22 9.82 -2.57
CA LEU A 138 14.27 10.95 -2.69
C LEU A 138 14.09 11.40 -4.14
N ALA A 139 15.15 11.36 -4.96
CA ALA A 139 15.04 11.64 -6.40
C ALA A 139 14.19 10.57 -7.12
N ASN A 140 14.32 9.30 -6.70
CA ASN A 140 13.44 8.22 -7.18
C ASN A 140 11.99 8.44 -6.73
N LEU A 141 11.79 8.90 -5.49
CA LEU A 141 10.46 9.24 -4.96
C LEU A 141 9.82 10.40 -5.72
N ASP A 142 10.59 11.44 -6.10
CA ASP A 142 10.13 12.54 -6.98
C ASP A 142 9.74 12.00 -8.37
N SER A 143 10.53 11.09 -8.93
CA SER A 143 10.29 10.49 -10.25
C SER A 143 9.04 9.63 -10.27
N THR A 144 8.86 8.75 -9.26
CA THR A 144 7.64 7.96 -9.10
C THR A 144 6.43 8.82 -8.75
N GLY A 145 6.63 9.88 -7.96
CA GLY A 145 5.62 10.89 -7.66
C GLY A 145 5.12 11.61 -8.91
N ARG A 146 6.03 12.04 -9.80
CA ARG A 146 5.66 12.60 -11.11
C ARG A 146 4.81 11.60 -11.90
N ARG A 147 5.17 10.32 -11.89
CA ARG A 147 4.44 9.27 -12.59
C ARG A 147 3.04 9.04 -12.02
N LEU A 148 2.87 9.11 -10.69
CA LEU A 148 1.55 9.11 -10.06
C LEU A 148 0.65 10.20 -10.65
N MET A 149 1.18 11.42 -10.81
CA MET A 149 0.45 12.54 -11.39
C MET A 149 0.15 12.34 -12.88
N GLU A 150 1.12 11.87 -13.66
CA GLU A 150 0.96 11.60 -15.11
C GLU A 150 -0.07 10.50 -15.38
N VAL A 151 -0.03 9.40 -14.62
CA VAL A 151 -0.99 8.30 -14.75
C VAL A 151 -2.37 8.74 -14.29
N GLY A 152 -2.45 9.48 -13.18
CA GLY A 152 -3.68 10.10 -12.66
C GLY A 152 -4.26 11.20 -13.55
N ALA A 153 -3.62 11.51 -14.70
CA ALA A 153 -4.00 12.58 -15.61
C ALA A 153 -4.16 13.94 -14.92
N SER A 154 -3.28 14.22 -13.96
CA SER A 154 -3.23 15.50 -13.26
C SER A 154 -2.66 16.59 -14.17
N GLN A 155 -3.07 17.84 -13.97
CA GLN A 155 -2.54 19.00 -14.69
C GLN A 155 -1.68 19.85 -13.76
N ARG A 156 -0.67 20.52 -14.30
CA ARG A 156 0.27 21.32 -13.50
C ARG A 156 -0.40 22.54 -12.87
N GLU A 157 -1.42 23.04 -13.51
CA GLU A 157 -2.22 24.20 -13.09
C GLU A 157 -3.19 23.84 -11.95
N TRP A 158 -3.43 22.56 -11.71
CA TRP A 158 -4.34 22.09 -10.67
C TRP A 158 -3.73 22.23 -9.28
N ARG A 159 -4.58 22.59 -8.33
CA ARG A 159 -4.25 22.62 -6.91
C ARG A 159 -4.57 21.28 -6.29
N HIS A 160 -3.68 20.80 -5.46
CA HIS A 160 -3.81 19.54 -4.77
C HIS A 160 -3.83 19.75 -3.27
N VAL A 161 -4.70 19.04 -2.56
CA VAL A 161 -4.70 18.97 -1.09
C VAL A 161 -4.42 17.55 -0.68
N ASN A 162 -3.30 17.36 0.02
CA ASN A 162 -2.89 16.10 0.63
C ASN A 162 -3.38 16.05 2.08
N THR A 163 -4.32 15.15 2.38
CA THR A 163 -4.87 14.94 3.72
C THR A 163 -4.33 13.70 4.41
N PHE A 164 -3.28 13.07 3.89
CA PHE A 164 -2.63 11.98 4.62
C PHE A 164 -2.06 12.48 5.95
N PRO A 165 -2.14 11.68 7.03
CA PRO A 165 -1.58 12.04 8.32
C PRO A 165 -0.08 12.33 8.22
N TYR A 166 0.37 13.43 8.84
CA TYR A 166 1.78 13.71 9.03
C TYR A 166 2.37 12.72 10.03
N ALA A 167 3.04 11.71 9.50
CA ALA A 167 3.66 10.63 10.26
C ALA A 167 4.83 10.05 9.45
N PRO A 168 5.70 9.22 10.04
CA PRO A 168 6.80 8.59 9.32
C PRO A 168 6.29 7.43 8.43
N HIS A 169 5.16 7.62 7.74
CA HIS A 169 4.57 6.66 6.79
C HIS A 169 4.73 7.16 5.36
N LEU A 170 4.94 6.23 4.44
CA LEU A 170 5.22 6.54 3.04
C LEU A 170 4.16 7.43 2.39
N ALA A 171 2.86 7.20 2.66
CA ALA A 171 1.76 7.83 1.94
C ALA A 171 1.81 9.36 1.96
N PHE A 172 2.07 9.98 3.12
CA PHE A 172 2.22 11.43 3.24
C PHE A 172 3.37 11.95 2.36
N TRP A 173 4.54 11.32 2.49
CA TRP A 173 5.75 11.73 1.78
C TRP A 173 5.65 11.49 0.28
N GLN A 174 5.05 10.37 -0.14
CA GLN A 174 4.81 10.08 -1.55
C GLN A 174 3.91 11.14 -2.19
N ALA A 175 2.81 11.53 -1.55
CA ALA A 175 1.93 12.59 -2.06
C ALA A 175 2.66 13.95 -2.10
N HIS A 176 3.42 14.29 -1.05
CA HIS A 176 4.21 15.53 -1.00
C HIS A 176 5.25 15.58 -2.13
N HIS A 177 6.05 14.53 -2.29
CA HIS A 177 7.05 14.42 -3.34
C HIS A 177 6.43 14.32 -4.74
N ALA A 178 5.20 13.80 -4.87
CA ALA A 178 4.47 13.83 -6.14
C ALA A 178 4.19 15.26 -6.59
N GLY A 179 3.76 16.13 -5.68
CA GLY A 179 3.58 17.56 -5.97
C GLY A 179 4.90 18.24 -6.38
N LEU A 180 5.98 17.99 -5.64
CA LEU A 180 7.31 18.55 -5.95
C LEU A 180 7.85 18.03 -7.29
N GLY A 181 7.83 16.73 -7.52
CA GLY A 181 8.37 16.10 -8.72
C GLY A 181 7.58 16.43 -9.99
N PHE A 182 6.27 16.66 -9.89
CA PHE A 182 5.42 17.07 -11.00
C PHE A 182 5.45 18.58 -11.25
N GLY A 183 5.72 19.37 -10.20
CA GLY A 183 5.76 20.84 -10.25
C GLY A 183 4.38 21.46 -10.24
N THR A 184 3.49 20.98 -9.35
CA THR A 184 2.14 21.51 -9.14
C THR A 184 1.99 22.09 -7.73
N PHE A 185 0.95 22.91 -7.55
CA PHE A 185 0.62 23.45 -6.24
C PHE A 185 0.07 22.35 -5.33
N MET A 186 0.74 22.11 -4.21
CA MET A 186 0.39 21.08 -3.23
C MET A 186 0.32 21.67 -1.82
N VAL A 187 -0.82 21.51 -1.15
CA VAL A 187 -0.99 21.78 0.27
C VAL A 187 -1.11 20.47 1.03
N SER A 188 -0.33 20.28 2.07
CA SER A 188 -0.42 19.12 2.95
C SER A 188 -0.97 19.54 4.30
N SER A 189 -2.16 19.03 4.67
CA SER A 189 -2.87 19.41 5.90
C SER A 189 -2.45 18.59 7.11
N GLY A 190 -1.85 17.42 6.91
CA GLY A 190 -1.55 16.46 7.98
C GLY A 190 -2.77 15.65 8.44
N GLY A 191 -3.89 15.76 7.73
CA GLY A 191 -5.09 14.96 7.95
C GLY A 191 -5.89 15.31 9.20
N GLY A 192 -6.77 14.38 9.57
CA GLY A 192 -7.72 14.58 10.67
C GLY A 192 -7.08 14.78 12.04
N LYS A 193 -5.91 14.17 12.30
CA LYS A 193 -5.20 14.34 13.59
C LYS A 193 -4.63 15.74 13.81
N VAL A 194 -4.32 16.46 12.73
CA VAL A 194 -3.71 17.81 12.82
C VAL A 194 -4.77 18.89 12.75
N MET A 195 -5.68 18.82 11.77
CA MET A 195 -6.66 19.89 11.50
C MET A 195 -8.10 19.51 11.84
N GLY A 196 -8.37 18.25 12.21
CA GLY A 196 -9.76 17.77 12.32
C GLY A 196 -10.47 17.71 10.98
N THR A 197 -11.70 17.23 10.97
CA THR A 197 -12.54 17.18 9.76
C THR A 197 -12.93 18.59 9.31
N GLU A 198 -13.46 19.41 10.23
CA GLU A 198 -13.86 20.80 9.95
C GLU A 198 -12.71 21.67 9.41
N GLY A 199 -11.51 21.55 10.01
CA GLY A 199 -10.33 22.29 9.56
C GLY A 199 -9.91 21.92 8.14
N ASN A 200 -10.00 20.62 7.77
CA ASN A 200 -9.74 20.17 6.40
C ASN A 200 -10.81 20.67 5.43
N ILE A 201 -12.09 20.65 5.80
CA ILE A 201 -13.19 21.23 4.99
C ILE A 201 -12.95 22.73 4.75
N ALA A 202 -12.62 23.48 5.80
CA ALA A 202 -12.33 24.91 5.70
C ALA A 202 -11.10 25.19 4.81
N LEU A 203 -10.08 24.35 4.87
CA LEU A 203 -8.90 24.44 4.00
C LEU A 203 -9.28 24.21 2.53
N ILE A 204 -10.05 23.15 2.23
CA ILE A 204 -10.51 22.82 0.88
C ILE A 204 -11.38 23.97 0.31
N ASP A 205 -12.27 24.54 1.13
CA ASP A 205 -13.08 25.70 0.74
C ASP A 205 -12.21 26.90 0.31
N LYS A 206 -11.11 27.17 1.02
CA LYS A 206 -10.20 28.28 0.70
C LYS A 206 -9.30 27.98 -0.50
N VAL A 207 -8.73 26.77 -0.56
CA VAL A 207 -7.79 26.39 -1.61
C VAL A 207 -8.51 26.12 -2.93
N ARG A 208 -9.76 25.63 -2.87
CA ARG A 208 -10.54 25.22 -4.06
C ARG A 208 -9.77 24.26 -4.94
N PRO A 209 -9.30 23.11 -4.40
CA PRO A 209 -8.45 22.20 -5.14
C PRO A 209 -9.22 21.45 -6.23
N GLU A 210 -8.51 21.11 -7.30
CA GLU A 210 -8.98 20.19 -8.33
C GLU A 210 -8.74 18.73 -7.95
N VAL A 211 -7.83 18.48 -6.98
CA VAL A 211 -7.46 17.13 -6.50
C VAL A 211 -7.41 17.09 -4.98
N VAL A 212 -8.09 16.11 -4.39
CA VAL A 212 -7.99 15.79 -2.97
C VAL A 212 -7.39 14.38 -2.82
N ILE A 213 -6.38 14.25 -1.94
CA ILE A 213 -5.61 13.03 -1.73
C ILE A 213 -5.73 12.61 -0.27
N GLY A 214 -6.04 11.34 0.02
CA GLY A 214 -6.10 10.87 1.40
C GLY A 214 -6.52 9.42 1.57
N MET A 215 -6.81 9.06 2.81
CA MET A 215 -7.32 7.73 3.14
C MET A 215 -8.80 7.63 2.79
N PRO A 216 -9.26 6.50 2.20
CA PRO A 216 -10.64 6.31 1.77
C PRO A 216 -11.68 6.65 2.84
N THR A 217 -11.52 6.08 4.04
CA THR A 217 -12.46 6.26 5.14
C THR A 217 -12.47 7.70 5.66
N PHE A 218 -11.31 8.34 5.77
CA PHE A 218 -11.24 9.76 6.18
C PHE A 218 -11.91 10.67 5.16
N LEU A 219 -11.63 10.47 3.86
CA LEU A 219 -12.24 11.28 2.79
C LEU A 219 -13.75 11.06 2.71
N TYR A 220 -14.23 9.83 2.88
CA TYR A 220 -15.66 9.54 2.92
C TYR A 220 -16.37 10.37 4.01
N HIS A 221 -15.87 10.35 5.24
CA HIS A 221 -16.47 11.10 6.33
C HIS A 221 -16.37 12.63 6.13
N MET A 222 -15.23 13.11 5.63
CA MET A 222 -15.00 14.52 5.36
C MET A 222 -15.93 15.06 4.26
N LEU A 223 -16.06 14.32 3.13
CA LEU A 223 -16.95 14.73 2.04
C LEU A 223 -18.42 14.70 2.47
N ARG A 224 -18.82 13.70 3.24
CA ARG A 224 -20.17 13.60 3.79
C ARG A 224 -20.48 14.81 4.67
N GLU A 225 -19.61 15.14 5.62
CA GLU A 225 -19.77 16.32 6.48
C GLU A 225 -19.78 17.62 5.68
N ALA A 226 -18.98 17.69 4.59
CA ALA A 226 -19.00 18.84 3.68
C ALA A 226 -20.35 18.98 2.96
N VAL A 227 -20.97 17.88 2.52
CA VAL A 227 -22.32 17.88 1.94
C VAL A 227 -23.36 18.33 2.98
N GLU A 228 -23.32 17.77 4.18
CA GLU A 228 -24.22 18.13 5.30
C GLU A 228 -24.11 19.64 5.64
N ASN A 229 -22.90 20.22 5.51
CA ASN A 229 -22.63 21.65 5.72
C ASN A 229 -22.90 22.52 4.47
N GLY A 230 -23.54 21.98 3.42
CA GLY A 230 -23.91 22.71 2.20
C GLY A 230 -22.72 23.24 1.40
N LYS A 231 -21.59 22.57 1.44
CA LYS A 231 -20.40 22.96 0.66
C LYS A 231 -20.61 22.72 -0.83
N HIS A 232 -19.89 23.49 -1.68
CA HIS A 232 -19.99 23.38 -3.12
C HIS A 232 -18.60 23.48 -3.78
N TRP A 233 -18.12 22.34 -4.35
CA TRP A 233 -16.77 22.15 -4.88
C TRP A 233 -16.77 21.68 -6.36
N PRO A 234 -17.36 22.42 -7.28
CA PRO A 234 -17.54 22.00 -8.68
C PRO A 234 -16.21 21.84 -9.44
N GLN A 235 -15.11 22.40 -8.90
CA GLN A 235 -13.78 22.29 -9.50
C GLN A 235 -13.07 20.97 -9.16
N LEU A 236 -13.64 20.11 -8.32
CA LEU A 236 -13.01 18.84 -7.93
C LEU A 236 -13.07 17.83 -9.10
N HIS A 237 -11.92 17.42 -9.60
CA HIS A 237 -11.80 16.48 -10.72
C HIS A 237 -11.26 15.11 -10.30
N ARG A 238 -10.48 15.04 -9.21
CA ARG A 238 -9.87 13.78 -8.77
C ARG A 238 -9.94 13.63 -7.26
N ILE A 239 -10.27 12.41 -6.83
CA ILE A 239 -10.09 11.96 -5.45
C ILE A 239 -9.09 10.80 -5.52
N VAL A 240 -7.90 10.99 -4.92
CA VAL A 240 -6.82 10.01 -4.94
C VAL A 240 -6.73 9.32 -3.58
N LEU A 241 -6.87 8.02 -3.59
CA LEU A 241 -6.99 7.18 -2.40
C LEU A 241 -5.75 6.32 -2.20
N GLY A 242 -5.38 6.10 -0.95
CA GLY A 242 -4.28 5.18 -0.60
C GLY A 242 -4.28 4.79 0.86
N GLY A 243 -3.45 3.81 1.19
CA GLY A 243 -3.28 3.34 2.56
C GLY A 243 -4.32 2.36 3.06
N GLU A 244 -5.44 2.21 2.37
CA GLU A 244 -6.52 1.24 2.66
C GLU A 244 -7.02 0.62 1.35
N LYS A 245 -7.66 -0.56 1.46
CA LYS A 245 -8.36 -1.20 0.34
C LYS A 245 -9.56 -0.33 -0.06
N VAL A 246 -9.81 -0.23 -1.35
CA VAL A 246 -10.93 0.54 -1.90
C VAL A 246 -11.89 -0.42 -2.61
N ALA A 247 -13.02 -0.72 -1.97
CA ALA A 247 -14.09 -1.48 -2.56
C ALA A 247 -14.88 -0.64 -3.58
N GLU A 248 -15.53 -1.29 -4.55
CA GLU A 248 -16.34 -0.58 -5.57
C GLU A 248 -17.51 0.22 -4.93
N GLY A 249 -18.11 -0.31 -3.86
CA GLY A 249 -19.13 0.42 -3.09
C GLY A 249 -18.60 1.71 -2.49
N MET A 250 -17.35 1.74 -2.00
CA MET A 250 -16.71 2.95 -1.50
C MET A 250 -16.45 3.95 -2.65
N ARG A 251 -16.00 3.48 -3.82
CA ARG A 251 -15.84 4.35 -5.01
C ARG A 251 -17.16 5.01 -5.40
N ALA A 252 -18.24 4.21 -5.48
CA ALA A 252 -19.56 4.72 -5.83
C ALA A 252 -20.04 5.79 -4.82
N ARG A 253 -19.87 5.55 -3.52
CA ARG A 253 -20.24 6.52 -2.46
C ARG A 253 -19.45 7.82 -2.54
N LEU A 254 -18.12 7.72 -2.73
CA LEU A 254 -17.28 8.92 -2.89
C LEU A 254 -17.65 9.72 -4.14
N THR A 255 -17.99 9.02 -5.24
CA THR A 255 -18.46 9.68 -6.47
C THR A 255 -19.79 10.39 -6.24
N MET A 256 -20.76 9.77 -5.55
CA MET A 256 -22.04 10.40 -5.22
C MET A 256 -21.85 11.63 -4.34
N LEU A 257 -21.04 11.55 -3.28
CA LEU A 257 -20.73 12.69 -2.41
C LEU A 257 -20.05 13.83 -3.16
N ALA A 258 -19.13 13.51 -4.08
CA ALA A 258 -18.49 14.52 -4.92
C ALA A 258 -19.51 15.20 -5.86
N HIS A 259 -20.46 14.43 -6.43
CA HIS A 259 -21.56 14.96 -7.23
C HIS A 259 -22.48 15.89 -6.40
N ASP A 260 -22.82 15.49 -5.17
CA ASP A 260 -23.61 16.32 -4.24
C ASP A 260 -22.88 17.62 -3.88
N LEU A 261 -21.55 17.65 -3.94
CA LEU A 261 -20.71 18.84 -3.82
C LEU A 261 -20.60 19.63 -5.13
N GLY A 262 -21.27 19.21 -6.22
CA GLY A 262 -21.27 19.87 -7.52
C GLY A 262 -20.13 19.46 -8.46
N ALA A 263 -19.39 18.40 -8.16
CA ALA A 263 -18.29 17.89 -8.99
C ALA A 263 -18.79 16.78 -9.94
N ASP A 264 -19.28 17.18 -11.13
CA ASP A 264 -19.91 16.26 -12.08
C ASP A 264 -18.92 15.34 -12.84
N ASP A 265 -17.67 15.77 -12.99
CA ASP A 265 -16.62 15.02 -13.70
C ASP A 265 -15.47 14.64 -12.76
N VAL A 266 -15.80 13.85 -11.71
CA VAL A 266 -14.81 13.36 -10.76
C VAL A 266 -14.43 11.93 -11.07
N SER A 267 -13.13 11.63 -11.00
CA SER A 267 -12.62 10.24 -11.03
C SER A 267 -12.03 9.88 -9.68
N ILE A 268 -12.39 8.69 -9.19
CA ILE A 268 -11.80 8.10 -7.98
C ILE A 268 -10.63 7.22 -8.41
N ILE A 269 -9.44 7.54 -7.93
CA ILE A 269 -8.19 6.84 -8.27
C ILE A 269 -7.64 6.20 -7.00
N SER A 270 -7.39 4.89 -7.03
CA SER A 270 -6.68 4.22 -5.95
C SER A 270 -5.19 4.16 -6.23
N THR A 271 -4.40 4.10 -5.16
CA THR A 271 -2.96 3.86 -5.21
C THR A 271 -2.59 2.70 -4.30
N TYR A 272 -1.75 1.80 -4.81
CA TYR A 272 -1.15 0.72 -4.06
C TYR A 272 0.30 1.07 -3.73
N GLY A 273 0.69 0.95 -2.48
CA GLY A 273 2.06 1.22 -2.04
C GLY A 273 2.33 0.62 -0.66
N PHE A 274 3.58 0.30 -0.43
CA PHE A 274 4.09 -0.23 0.83
C PHE A 274 5.45 0.39 1.14
N THR A 275 5.76 0.49 2.43
CA THR A 275 6.93 1.22 2.93
C THR A 275 8.24 0.69 2.35
N GLU A 276 8.33 -0.63 2.18
CA GLU A 276 9.50 -1.35 1.68
C GLU A 276 9.85 -0.98 0.23
N ALA A 277 8.81 -0.69 -0.59
CA ALA A 277 9.01 -0.27 -1.97
C ALA A 277 9.53 1.16 -2.08
N LYS A 278 9.32 2.01 -1.08
CA LYS A 278 9.63 3.46 -1.11
C LYS A 278 8.90 4.20 -2.25
N MET A 279 7.82 3.63 -2.78
CA MET A 279 7.01 4.18 -3.86
C MET A 279 5.59 3.64 -3.81
N ALA A 280 4.70 4.25 -4.58
CA ALA A 280 3.34 3.79 -4.80
C ALA A 280 3.02 3.72 -6.29
N PHE A 281 2.01 2.93 -6.64
CA PHE A 281 1.56 2.61 -7.98
C PHE A 281 0.11 3.05 -8.15
N PRO A 282 -0.22 3.92 -9.12
CA PRO A 282 -1.56 4.45 -9.28
C PRO A 282 -2.39 3.65 -10.28
N GLU A 283 -3.68 3.69 -10.13
CA GLU A 283 -4.62 3.48 -11.22
C GLU A 283 -4.68 4.72 -12.12
N CYS A 284 -5.10 4.55 -13.37
CA CYS A 284 -5.48 5.67 -14.23
C CYS A 284 -6.97 6.01 -14.04
N PRO A 285 -7.40 7.24 -14.35
CA PRO A 285 -8.79 7.66 -14.22
C PRO A 285 -9.74 6.77 -15.03
N THR A 286 -10.90 6.48 -14.43
CA THR A 286 -12.03 5.80 -15.07
C THR A 286 -13.31 6.55 -14.75
N HIS A 287 -14.36 6.32 -15.54
CA HIS A 287 -15.70 6.85 -15.27
C HIS A 287 -16.46 5.95 -14.29
N LEU A 288 -17.49 6.49 -13.68
CA LEU A 288 -18.37 5.73 -12.80
C LEU A 288 -18.94 4.48 -13.52
N GLY A 289 -18.88 3.34 -12.84
CA GLY A 289 -19.34 2.05 -13.37
C GLY A 289 -18.33 1.35 -14.29
N VAL A 290 -17.16 1.92 -14.51
CA VAL A 290 -16.06 1.29 -15.24
C VAL A 290 -14.98 0.84 -14.25
N SER A 291 -14.74 -0.47 -14.19
CA SER A 291 -13.71 -1.03 -13.31
C SER A 291 -12.32 -0.52 -13.67
N ALA A 292 -11.49 -0.26 -12.65
CA ALA A 292 -10.11 0.16 -12.84
C ALA A 292 -9.29 -0.90 -13.59
N SER A 293 -8.32 -0.44 -14.38
CA SER A 293 -7.47 -1.35 -15.19
C SER A 293 -6.25 -1.87 -14.45
N GLY A 294 -6.18 -1.65 -13.14
CA GLY A 294 -5.07 -2.06 -12.27
C GLY A 294 -4.03 -0.95 -12.02
N PHE A 295 -3.09 -1.26 -11.15
CA PHE A 295 -2.06 -0.34 -10.68
C PHE A 295 -0.86 -0.33 -11.64
N HIS A 296 -0.55 0.82 -12.22
CA HIS A 296 0.55 1.00 -13.17
C HIS A 296 1.89 1.03 -12.44
N LEU A 297 2.80 0.12 -12.80
CA LEU A 297 4.10 -0.01 -12.16
C LEU A 297 5.16 0.89 -12.78
N SER A 298 6.28 1.04 -12.08
CA SER A 298 7.50 1.72 -12.53
C SER A 298 8.59 0.70 -12.82
N PRO A 299 8.62 0.07 -14.02
CA PRO A 299 9.47 -1.08 -14.30
C PRO A 299 10.98 -0.79 -14.27
N GLU A 300 11.38 0.48 -14.34
CA GLU A 300 12.77 0.89 -14.19
C GLU A 300 13.26 0.97 -12.75
N LEU A 301 12.34 1.01 -11.78
CA LEU A 301 12.66 1.13 -10.35
C LEU A 301 12.21 -0.08 -9.54
N ALA A 302 11.24 -0.85 -10.05
CA ALA A 302 10.63 -1.97 -9.36
C ALA A 302 10.57 -3.20 -10.27
N PHE A 303 11.17 -4.29 -9.83
CA PHE A 303 10.94 -5.62 -10.38
C PHE A 303 9.92 -6.33 -9.50
N ILE A 304 8.79 -6.72 -10.09
CA ILE A 304 7.68 -7.39 -9.41
C ILE A 304 7.54 -8.80 -9.95
N GLU A 305 7.54 -9.76 -9.05
CA GLU A 305 7.19 -11.15 -9.29
C GLU A 305 5.82 -11.45 -8.67
N ILE A 306 5.06 -12.35 -9.26
CA ILE A 306 3.85 -12.91 -8.66
C ILE A 306 4.11 -14.38 -8.42
N VAL A 307 3.96 -14.84 -7.18
CA VAL A 307 4.30 -16.20 -6.78
C VAL A 307 3.14 -16.88 -6.05
N ASP A 308 3.07 -18.19 -6.11
CA ASP A 308 2.17 -18.96 -5.25
C ASP A 308 2.60 -18.75 -3.78
N PRO A 309 1.69 -18.31 -2.89
CA PRO A 309 2.06 -17.94 -1.52
C PRO A 309 2.52 -19.12 -0.66
N ARG A 310 2.24 -20.38 -1.08
CA ARG A 310 2.63 -21.59 -0.36
C ARG A 310 3.96 -22.15 -0.85
N THR A 311 4.14 -22.23 -2.18
CA THR A 311 5.33 -22.84 -2.78
C THR A 311 6.44 -21.83 -3.05
N GLY A 312 6.09 -20.55 -3.26
CA GLY A 312 7.02 -19.51 -3.70
C GLY A 312 7.37 -19.58 -5.20
N GLU A 313 6.75 -20.50 -5.94
CA GLU A 313 6.97 -20.63 -7.38
C GLU A 313 6.26 -19.51 -8.16
N PRO A 314 6.87 -19.00 -9.24
CA PRO A 314 6.24 -18.01 -10.10
C PRO A 314 4.92 -18.52 -10.68
N VAL A 315 3.89 -17.66 -10.75
CA VAL A 315 2.63 -17.98 -11.42
C VAL A 315 2.57 -17.33 -12.80
N PRO A 316 1.80 -17.89 -13.75
CA PRO A 316 1.63 -17.30 -15.07
C PRO A 316 1.01 -15.90 -15.03
N GLU A 317 1.25 -15.09 -16.08
CA GLU A 317 0.65 -13.77 -16.25
C GLU A 317 -0.88 -13.82 -16.10
N GLY A 318 -1.45 -12.86 -15.36
CA GLY A 318 -2.89 -12.78 -15.11
C GLY A 318 -3.43 -13.73 -14.05
N HIS A 319 -2.59 -14.53 -13.39
CA HIS A 319 -3.00 -15.43 -12.31
C HIS A 319 -2.75 -14.79 -10.94
N SER A 320 -3.66 -15.06 -10.02
CA SER A 320 -3.57 -14.60 -8.63
C SER A 320 -2.32 -15.15 -7.93
N GLY A 321 -1.66 -14.30 -7.15
CA GLY A 321 -0.52 -14.72 -6.32
C GLY A 321 0.02 -13.60 -5.46
N GLU A 322 0.98 -13.96 -4.59
CA GLU A 322 1.64 -13.02 -3.69
C GLU A 322 2.61 -12.12 -4.45
N ILE A 323 2.55 -10.84 -4.16
CA ILE A 323 3.43 -9.83 -4.74
C ILE A 323 4.79 -9.93 -4.05
N VAL A 324 5.83 -10.15 -4.84
CA VAL A 324 7.24 -10.12 -4.43
C VAL A 324 7.93 -8.95 -5.10
N PHE A 325 8.63 -8.15 -4.32
CA PHE A 325 9.22 -6.89 -4.76
C PHE A 325 10.74 -6.90 -4.66
N THR A 326 11.41 -6.37 -5.68
CA THR A 326 12.84 -6.06 -5.68
C THR A 326 13.06 -4.67 -6.25
N PRO A 327 13.71 -3.73 -5.51
CA PRO A 327 14.10 -2.44 -6.07
C PRO A 327 15.26 -2.61 -7.06
N LEU A 328 15.24 -1.80 -8.12
CA LEU A 328 16.30 -1.81 -9.13
C LEU A 328 17.31 -0.66 -8.97
N ASP A 329 17.04 0.30 -8.08
CA ASP A 329 17.89 1.49 -7.90
C ASP A 329 17.79 2.15 -6.51
N ALA A 330 17.51 1.41 -5.44
CA ALA A 330 17.52 1.95 -4.08
C ALA A 330 18.96 2.08 -3.51
N ARG A 331 19.15 3.01 -2.57
CA ARG A 331 20.46 3.25 -1.89
C ARG A 331 20.39 3.13 -0.36
N GLY A 332 19.34 3.59 0.28
CA GLY A 332 19.18 3.46 1.73
C GLY A 332 18.91 2.01 2.15
N THR A 333 17.83 1.74 2.87
CA THR A 333 17.40 0.36 3.16
C THR A 333 16.97 -0.33 1.86
N VAL A 334 17.49 -1.53 1.63
CA VAL A 334 17.23 -2.34 0.42
C VAL A 334 16.71 -3.70 0.84
N VAL A 335 15.70 -4.19 0.12
CA VAL A 335 15.16 -5.55 0.23
C VAL A 335 15.19 -6.22 -1.14
N LEU A 336 15.62 -7.49 -1.21
CA LEU A 336 15.58 -8.29 -2.44
C LEU A 336 14.52 -9.37 -2.28
N ARG A 337 13.77 -9.65 -3.34
CA ARG A 337 12.70 -10.65 -3.36
C ARG A 337 11.82 -10.57 -2.11
N TYR A 338 11.38 -9.34 -1.78
CA TYR A 338 10.60 -9.10 -0.58
C TYR A 338 9.17 -9.59 -0.75
N ARG A 339 8.79 -10.57 0.08
CA ARG A 339 7.41 -11.05 0.18
C ARG A 339 6.57 -10.01 0.92
N THR A 340 5.69 -9.33 0.19
CA THR A 340 4.90 -8.23 0.75
C THR A 340 3.80 -8.72 1.71
N GLY A 341 3.40 -9.97 1.57
CA GLY A 341 2.20 -10.50 2.20
C GLY A 341 0.91 -9.99 1.55
N ASP A 342 0.99 -9.34 0.40
CA ASP A 342 -0.16 -8.87 -0.38
C ASP A 342 -0.37 -9.78 -1.59
N ILE A 343 -1.64 -10.12 -1.87
CA ILE A 343 -2.08 -10.91 -3.03
C ILE A 343 -2.64 -9.97 -4.09
N ALA A 344 -2.12 -10.03 -5.31
CA ALA A 344 -2.77 -9.44 -6.47
C ALA A 344 -3.78 -10.48 -7.01
N GLU A 345 -5.07 -10.23 -6.84
CA GLU A 345 -6.11 -11.22 -7.18
C GLU A 345 -6.21 -11.49 -8.69
N GLY A 346 -5.90 -10.49 -9.52
CA GLY A 346 -5.79 -10.63 -10.98
C GLY A 346 -4.35 -10.78 -11.49
N GLY A 347 -3.36 -10.89 -10.59
CA GLY A 347 -1.95 -11.07 -10.95
C GLY A 347 -1.32 -9.84 -11.57
N LEU A 348 -0.28 -10.09 -12.38
CA LEU A 348 0.47 -9.09 -13.14
C LEU A 348 0.13 -9.22 -14.63
N THR A 349 0.05 -8.09 -15.35
CA THR A 349 -0.07 -8.09 -16.81
C THR A 349 0.85 -7.07 -17.46
N TRP A 350 1.35 -7.41 -18.64
CA TRP A 350 2.12 -6.53 -19.52
C TRP A 350 1.29 -6.02 -20.72
N THR A 351 0.01 -6.36 -20.80
CA THR A 351 -0.87 -5.88 -21.87
C THR A 351 -1.05 -4.36 -21.80
N ARG A 352 -1.27 -3.74 -22.96
CA ARG A 352 -1.57 -2.30 -23.04
C ARG A 352 -2.81 -1.96 -22.22
N CYS A 353 -2.74 -0.89 -21.43
CA CYS A 353 -3.88 -0.44 -20.62
C CYS A 353 -5.06 -0.05 -21.52
N PRO A 354 -6.27 -0.64 -21.32
CA PRO A 354 -7.43 -0.33 -22.14
C PRO A 354 -7.96 1.09 -21.95
N HIS A 355 -7.67 1.73 -20.82
CA HIS A 355 -8.18 3.07 -20.51
C HIS A 355 -7.22 4.19 -20.92
N CYS A 356 -5.96 4.12 -20.48
CA CYS A 356 -4.99 5.19 -20.75
C CYS A 356 -4.04 4.89 -21.91
N GLY A 357 -4.07 3.69 -22.49
CA GLY A 357 -3.26 3.29 -23.64
C GLY A 357 -1.75 3.08 -23.35
N ARG A 358 -1.31 3.19 -22.10
CA ARG A 358 0.10 3.00 -21.73
C ARG A 358 0.51 1.53 -21.81
N GLN A 359 1.73 1.29 -22.27
CA GLN A 359 2.37 -0.02 -22.32
C GLN A 359 3.35 -0.12 -21.16
N CYS A 360 2.85 -0.45 -19.97
CA CYS A 360 3.64 -0.72 -18.76
C CYS A 360 3.00 -1.84 -17.95
N PRO A 361 3.76 -2.55 -17.12
CA PRO A 361 3.18 -3.62 -16.30
C PRO A 361 2.18 -3.05 -15.30
N ARG A 362 1.13 -3.84 -15.02
CA ARG A 362 0.07 -3.47 -14.06
C ARG A 362 -0.28 -4.65 -13.15
N LEU A 363 -0.48 -4.36 -11.87
CA LEU A 363 -1.12 -5.31 -10.95
C LEU A 363 -2.63 -5.22 -11.14
N LEU A 364 -3.26 -6.35 -11.36
CA LEU A 364 -4.69 -6.44 -11.67
C LEU A 364 -5.50 -6.88 -10.44
N GLY A 365 -6.75 -6.42 -10.43
CA GLY A 365 -7.74 -6.79 -9.42
C GLY A 365 -7.52 -6.13 -8.08
N PRO A 366 -8.36 -6.48 -7.10
CA PRO A 366 -8.16 -6.06 -5.71
C PRO A 366 -6.85 -6.61 -5.16
N ILE A 367 -6.25 -5.86 -4.23
CA ILE A 367 -5.11 -6.32 -3.45
C ILE A 367 -5.63 -6.75 -2.07
N SER A 368 -5.32 -7.99 -1.65
CA SER A 368 -5.70 -8.56 -0.37
C SER A 368 -4.48 -9.02 0.44
N ARG A 369 -4.60 -9.24 1.74
CA ARG A 369 -3.50 -9.71 2.58
C ARG A 369 -3.43 -11.24 2.63
N VAL A 370 -2.21 -11.81 2.57
CA VAL A 370 -1.99 -13.26 2.81
C VAL A 370 -2.44 -13.67 4.22
N SER A 371 -2.19 -12.80 5.23
CA SER A 371 -2.65 -13.03 6.59
C SER A 371 -4.18 -13.09 6.66
N GLU A 372 -4.86 -12.18 5.99
CA GLU A 372 -6.31 -12.17 5.87
C GLU A 372 -6.80 -13.46 5.20
N VAL A 373 -6.12 -13.91 4.14
CA VAL A 373 -6.43 -15.18 3.45
C VAL A 373 -6.10 -16.40 4.34
N ARG A 374 -5.02 -16.37 5.12
CA ARG A 374 -4.64 -17.47 6.03
C ARG A 374 -5.46 -17.50 7.31
N GLU A 375 -5.66 -16.36 7.96
CA GLU A 375 -6.51 -16.24 9.16
C GLU A 375 -7.96 -16.57 8.82
N MET A 376 -8.42 -16.21 7.64
CA MET A 376 -9.74 -16.56 7.12
C MET A 376 -9.93 -18.02 6.76
N GLN A 377 -8.86 -18.71 6.36
CA GLN A 377 -8.93 -20.16 6.11
C GLN A 377 -8.97 -20.99 7.39
N PHE A 378 -8.65 -20.41 8.57
CA PHE A 378 -8.48 -21.14 9.81
C PHE A 378 -9.39 -20.70 10.95
N ASP A 379 -10.06 -19.56 10.90
CA ASP A 379 -11.05 -19.20 11.91
C ASP A 379 -12.39 -19.89 11.63
N LYS A 380 -12.54 -21.06 12.23
CA LYS A 380 -13.86 -21.71 12.32
C LYS A 380 -14.73 -20.94 13.30
N ILE A 381 -15.59 -20.09 12.77
CA ILE A 381 -16.65 -19.47 13.56
C ILE A 381 -17.84 -20.40 13.48
N LYS A 382 -18.34 -20.86 14.60
CA LYS A 382 -19.43 -21.86 14.67
C LYS A 382 -19.16 -23.13 13.82
N GLY A 383 -17.90 -23.50 13.64
CA GLY A 383 -17.50 -24.65 12.83
C GLY A 383 -17.40 -24.40 11.32
N THR A 384 -17.74 -23.22 10.84
CA THR A 384 -17.69 -22.82 9.43
C THR A 384 -16.52 -21.87 9.15
N LEU A 385 -15.87 -22.05 8.02
CA LEU A 385 -14.81 -21.14 7.56
C LEU A 385 -15.43 -19.86 6.96
N VAL A 386 -15.21 -18.71 7.60
CA VAL A 386 -15.72 -17.43 7.13
C VAL A 386 -14.63 -16.67 6.42
N ASN A 387 -14.90 -16.27 5.18
CA ASN A 387 -14.01 -15.39 4.43
C ASN A 387 -14.39 -13.93 4.67
N PHE A 388 -13.66 -13.25 5.56
CA PHE A 388 -13.90 -11.85 5.92
C PHE A 388 -13.74 -10.88 4.76
N ASN A 389 -12.91 -11.15 3.74
CA ASN A 389 -12.82 -10.30 2.55
C ASN A 389 -14.14 -10.30 1.77
N ILE A 390 -14.74 -11.49 1.62
CA ILE A 390 -16.05 -11.60 0.97
C ILE A 390 -17.10 -10.87 1.80
N LEU A 391 -17.01 -10.97 3.12
CA LEU A 391 -17.89 -10.28 4.05
C LEU A 391 -17.71 -8.76 4.00
N GLU A 392 -16.48 -8.28 3.95
CA GLU A 392 -16.16 -6.87 3.78
C GLU A 392 -16.74 -6.31 2.47
N HIS A 393 -16.55 -7.00 1.35
CA HIS A 393 -17.16 -6.62 0.07
C HIS A 393 -18.69 -6.61 0.15
N LEU A 394 -19.27 -7.64 0.77
CA LEU A 394 -20.72 -7.71 0.94
C LEU A 394 -21.26 -6.52 1.72
N LEU A 395 -20.63 -6.16 2.85
CA LEU A 395 -21.10 -5.10 3.72
C LEU A 395 -20.83 -3.71 3.12
N ASP A 396 -19.71 -3.54 2.42
CA ASP A 396 -19.39 -2.29 1.71
C ASP A 396 -20.34 -2.04 0.51
N ASP A 397 -20.78 -3.11 -0.16
CA ASP A 397 -21.69 -3.02 -1.31
C ASP A 397 -23.18 -3.04 -0.91
N MET A 398 -23.49 -3.25 0.37
CA MET A 398 -24.87 -3.34 0.84
C MET A 398 -25.55 -1.97 0.85
N LYS A 399 -26.54 -1.79 -0.03
CA LYS A 399 -27.39 -0.58 -0.05
C LYS A 399 -28.09 -0.38 1.27
N GLY A 400 -28.00 0.81 1.82
CA GLY A 400 -28.62 1.20 3.09
C GLY A 400 -27.70 1.05 4.30
N VAL A 401 -26.46 0.56 4.13
CA VAL A 401 -25.42 0.52 5.15
C VAL A 401 -24.47 1.70 4.95
N ALA A 402 -24.44 2.63 5.88
CA ALA A 402 -23.53 3.78 5.82
C ALA A 402 -22.16 3.46 6.41
N ALA A 403 -22.12 2.65 7.48
CA ALA A 403 -20.88 2.13 8.06
C ALA A 403 -21.18 0.82 8.81
N TRP A 404 -20.13 0.00 9.04
CA TRP A 404 -20.26 -1.28 9.70
C TRP A 404 -18.98 -1.70 10.43
N GLN A 405 -19.15 -2.58 11.46
CA GLN A 405 -18.07 -3.28 12.14
C GLN A 405 -18.53 -4.69 12.47
N VAL A 406 -17.70 -5.69 12.26
CA VAL A 406 -17.90 -7.07 12.73
C VAL A 406 -17.13 -7.27 14.02
N GLU A 407 -17.78 -7.71 15.08
CA GLU A 407 -17.15 -8.10 16.33
C GLU A 407 -17.26 -9.61 16.52
N LEU A 408 -16.14 -10.26 16.80
CA LEU A 408 -16.05 -11.66 17.18
C LEU A 408 -15.83 -11.73 18.67
N ARG A 409 -16.67 -12.47 19.40
CA ARG A 409 -16.49 -12.72 20.82
C ARG A 409 -16.83 -14.16 21.17
N LYS A 410 -16.52 -14.57 22.38
CA LYS A 410 -17.03 -15.80 22.98
C LYS A 410 -18.33 -15.53 23.68
N HIS A 411 -19.25 -16.51 23.67
CA HIS A 411 -20.48 -16.45 24.46
C HIS A 411 -20.10 -16.36 25.96
N ASP A 412 -20.71 -15.42 26.68
CA ASP A 412 -20.42 -15.10 28.07
C ASP A 412 -18.94 -14.90 28.43
N ASP A 413 -18.11 -14.51 27.44
CA ASP A 413 -16.65 -14.37 27.56
C ASP A 413 -15.91 -15.66 28.00
N ASP A 414 -16.56 -16.83 27.90
CA ASP A 414 -15.95 -18.14 28.22
C ASP A 414 -15.09 -18.60 27.03
N PRO A 415 -13.74 -18.75 27.20
CA PRO A 415 -12.85 -19.20 26.14
C PRO A 415 -13.21 -20.55 25.51
N LEU A 416 -13.96 -21.38 26.21
CA LEU A 416 -14.35 -22.72 25.78
C LEU A 416 -15.76 -22.77 25.14
N ASP A 417 -16.51 -21.68 25.20
CA ASP A 417 -17.86 -21.59 24.64
C ASP A 417 -17.85 -21.24 23.14
N LEU A 418 -19.04 -21.15 22.55
CA LEU A 418 -19.22 -20.88 21.11
C LEU A 418 -18.80 -19.49 20.73
N ASP A 419 -18.28 -19.36 19.50
CA ASP A 419 -18.01 -18.07 18.89
C ASP A 419 -19.31 -17.36 18.53
N GLU A 420 -19.40 -16.07 18.83
CA GLU A 420 -20.47 -15.17 18.44
C GLU A 420 -19.98 -14.12 17.44
N ILE A 421 -20.83 -13.81 16.47
CA ILE A 421 -20.64 -12.72 15.51
C ILE A 421 -21.68 -11.65 15.81
N LEU A 422 -21.21 -10.47 16.18
CA LEU A 422 -22.03 -9.28 16.27
C LEU A 422 -21.74 -8.39 15.07
N LEU A 423 -22.80 -7.93 14.40
CA LEU A 423 -22.69 -7.01 13.29
C LEU A 423 -23.21 -5.64 13.74
N HIS A 424 -22.30 -4.70 13.92
CA HIS A 424 -22.62 -3.31 14.24
C HIS A 424 -22.81 -2.53 12.93
N VAL A 425 -23.95 -1.85 12.77
CA VAL A 425 -24.31 -1.17 11.52
C VAL A 425 -24.84 0.23 11.81
N SER A 426 -24.41 1.19 11.03
CA SER A 426 -25.08 2.49 10.93
C SER A 426 -25.85 2.54 9.61
N PRO A 427 -27.19 2.67 9.63
CA PRO A 427 -27.98 2.75 8.41
C PRO A 427 -27.81 4.10 7.71
N GLU A 428 -28.03 4.12 6.41
CA GLU A 428 -28.16 5.37 5.65
C GLU A 428 -29.44 6.13 6.06
N PRO A 429 -29.47 7.48 5.98
CA PRO A 429 -30.65 8.26 6.31
C PRO A 429 -31.89 7.81 5.55
N GLY A 430 -32.99 7.60 6.28
CA GLY A 430 -34.28 7.23 5.69
C GLY A 430 -34.45 5.73 5.39
N VAL A 431 -33.46 4.89 5.70
CA VAL A 431 -33.55 3.43 5.55
C VAL A 431 -34.31 2.84 6.74
N ASN A 432 -35.26 1.95 6.45
CA ASN A 432 -35.96 1.19 7.48
C ASN A 432 -35.01 0.13 8.06
N ALA A 433 -34.82 0.16 9.40
CA ALA A 433 -33.89 -0.72 10.07
C ALA A 433 -34.31 -2.20 9.99
N GLU A 434 -35.59 -2.50 10.09
CA GLU A 434 -36.16 -3.85 10.05
C GLU A 434 -35.95 -4.50 8.67
N ASP A 435 -36.19 -3.73 7.58
CA ASP A 435 -35.93 -4.17 6.21
C ASP A 435 -34.43 -4.39 5.96
N LEU A 436 -33.59 -3.53 6.53
CA LEU A 436 -32.14 -3.64 6.40
C LEU A 436 -31.61 -4.87 7.14
N GLU A 437 -32.11 -5.14 8.35
CA GLU A 437 -31.76 -6.31 9.16
C GLU A 437 -32.03 -7.61 8.38
N HIS A 438 -33.23 -7.79 7.85
CA HIS A 438 -33.58 -8.96 7.05
C HIS A 438 -32.72 -9.13 5.80
N ARG A 439 -32.35 -8.03 5.16
CA ARG A 439 -31.45 -8.09 3.99
C ARG A 439 -30.03 -8.47 4.39
N LEU A 440 -29.53 -7.92 5.48
CA LEU A 440 -28.22 -8.24 6.04
C LEU A 440 -28.13 -9.70 6.46
N GLU A 441 -29.09 -10.21 7.25
CA GLU A 441 -29.15 -11.63 7.66
C GLU A 441 -29.11 -12.57 6.46
N ARG A 442 -29.98 -12.32 5.46
CA ARG A 442 -30.05 -13.15 4.28
C ARG A 442 -28.76 -13.15 3.48
N ARG A 443 -28.24 -11.96 3.18
CA ARG A 443 -27.01 -11.84 2.38
C ARG A 443 -25.80 -12.36 3.10
N PHE A 444 -25.71 -12.14 4.41
CA PHE A 444 -24.65 -12.69 5.24
C PHE A 444 -24.67 -14.23 5.22
N ALA A 445 -25.84 -14.84 5.38
CA ALA A 445 -26.00 -16.29 5.33
C ALA A 445 -25.73 -16.89 3.93
N GLU A 446 -26.14 -16.21 2.84
CA GLU A 446 -25.84 -16.62 1.47
C GLU A 446 -24.35 -16.69 1.15
N VAL A 447 -23.57 -15.79 1.75
CA VAL A 447 -22.16 -15.60 1.42
C VAL A 447 -21.25 -16.37 2.38
N THR A 448 -21.62 -16.48 3.66
CA THR A 448 -20.77 -17.06 4.69
C THR A 448 -21.27 -18.41 5.22
N GLU A 449 -22.45 -18.86 4.80
CA GLU A 449 -23.14 -20.06 5.31
C GLU A 449 -23.51 -20.02 6.80
N ILE A 450 -23.29 -18.88 7.46
CA ILE A 450 -23.66 -18.64 8.87
C ILE A 450 -24.47 -17.36 8.99
N ARG A 451 -25.16 -17.18 10.11
CA ARG A 451 -25.87 -15.94 10.45
C ARG A 451 -25.14 -15.21 11.57
N PRO A 452 -25.15 -13.86 11.57
CA PRO A 452 -24.73 -13.12 12.75
C PRO A 452 -25.61 -13.53 13.95
N ASN A 453 -25.06 -13.49 15.16
CA ASN A 453 -25.81 -13.73 16.37
C ASN A 453 -26.73 -12.57 16.67
N GLU A 454 -26.25 -11.36 16.36
CA GLU A 454 -27.00 -10.13 16.64
C GLU A 454 -26.58 -9.06 15.59
N ILE A 455 -27.55 -8.23 15.17
CA ILE A 455 -27.31 -7.03 14.36
C ILE A 455 -27.67 -5.83 15.21
N LEU A 456 -26.67 -5.01 15.53
CA LEU A 456 -26.78 -3.87 16.41
C LEU A 456 -26.73 -2.57 15.59
N PHE A 457 -27.83 -1.83 15.60
CA PHE A 457 -27.91 -0.55 14.93
C PHE A 457 -27.37 0.57 15.82
N HIS A 458 -26.50 1.39 15.25
CA HIS A 458 -25.89 2.54 15.90
C HIS A 458 -26.12 3.79 15.07
N ASP A 459 -26.15 4.93 15.74
CA ASP A 459 -25.98 6.18 14.99
C ASP A 459 -24.52 6.31 14.49
N MET A 460 -24.31 7.21 13.53
CA MET A 460 -22.99 7.35 12.88
C MET A 460 -21.90 7.83 13.85
N PRO A 461 -22.11 8.76 14.79
CA PRO A 461 -21.11 9.15 15.77
C PRO A 461 -20.61 7.99 16.61
N ASP A 462 -21.52 7.18 17.15
CA ASP A 462 -21.19 6.03 18.02
C ASP A 462 -20.40 4.97 17.24
N LEU A 463 -20.82 4.66 16.01
CA LEU A 463 -20.11 3.68 15.20
C LEU A 463 -18.72 4.17 14.76
N ARG A 464 -18.57 5.48 14.47
CA ARG A 464 -17.27 6.09 14.20
C ARG A 464 -16.32 5.96 15.39
N GLU A 465 -16.81 6.14 16.60
CA GLU A 465 -16.02 5.96 17.80
C GLU A 465 -15.55 4.50 17.96
N ARG A 466 -16.43 3.53 17.74
CA ARG A 466 -16.11 2.09 17.76
C ARG A 466 -15.07 1.73 16.68
N LEU A 467 -15.22 2.24 15.47
CA LEU A 467 -14.26 2.07 14.37
C LEU A 467 -12.91 2.72 14.65
N GLY A 468 -12.81 3.59 15.65
CA GLY A 468 -11.60 4.30 16.00
C GLY A 468 -11.25 5.43 15.03
N VAL A 469 -12.24 5.98 14.34
CA VAL A 469 -12.06 7.11 13.40
C VAL A 469 -11.42 8.29 14.14
N GLY A 470 -10.33 8.83 13.60
CA GLY A 470 -9.55 9.91 14.21
C GLY A 470 -8.60 9.49 15.34
N ARG A 471 -8.70 8.26 15.86
CA ARG A 471 -7.78 7.71 16.88
C ARG A 471 -6.83 6.67 16.30
N LEU A 472 -7.34 5.78 15.46
CA LEU A 472 -6.56 4.75 14.76
C LEU A 472 -6.10 5.26 13.39
N LEU A 473 -5.03 4.69 12.88
CA LEU A 473 -4.52 5.01 11.54
C LEU A 473 -5.45 4.45 10.45
N LYS A 474 -6.11 3.33 10.74
CA LYS A 474 -7.11 2.66 9.91
C LYS A 474 -8.28 2.27 10.80
N GLU A 475 -9.47 2.24 10.24
CA GLU A 475 -10.66 1.75 10.93
C GLU A 475 -10.54 0.28 11.33
N ALA A 476 -11.03 -0.03 12.52
CA ALA A 476 -11.14 -1.41 13.00
C ALA A 476 -12.45 -2.02 12.51
N LYS A 477 -12.56 -2.37 11.23
CA LYS A 477 -13.77 -2.97 10.65
C LYS A 477 -14.06 -4.38 11.18
N VAL A 478 -13.03 -5.13 11.57
CA VAL A 478 -13.16 -6.42 12.26
C VAL A 478 -12.47 -6.30 13.62
N LEU A 479 -13.20 -6.57 14.67
CA LEU A 479 -12.74 -6.59 16.06
C LEU A 479 -12.81 -8.02 16.58
N ASP A 480 -11.67 -8.63 16.87
CA ASP A 480 -11.60 -9.93 17.53
C ASP A 480 -11.43 -9.72 19.05
N SER A 481 -12.53 -9.84 19.79
CA SER A 481 -12.61 -9.71 21.25
C SER A 481 -12.48 -11.05 21.96
N ARG A 482 -12.24 -12.16 21.23
CA ARG A 482 -12.12 -13.49 21.85
C ARG A 482 -10.89 -13.52 22.76
N PRO A 483 -10.99 -14.17 23.97
CA PRO A 483 -9.86 -14.35 24.85
C PRO A 483 -8.72 -15.09 24.11
N LYS A 484 -7.54 -14.50 24.04
CA LYS A 484 -6.36 -15.16 23.47
C LYS A 484 -5.96 -16.30 24.40
N ALA A 485 -5.88 -17.53 23.88
CA ALA A 485 -5.33 -18.66 24.63
C ALA A 485 -3.91 -18.29 25.10
N SER A 486 -3.69 -18.24 26.41
CA SER A 486 -2.37 -18.04 26.99
C SER A 486 -1.44 -19.13 26.43
N SER A 487 -0.37 -18.72 25.75
CA SER A 487 0.62 -19.66 25.23
C SER A 487 1.14 -20.49 26.40
N SER A 488 0.87 -21.81 26.38
CA SER A 488 1.32 -22.82 27.35
C SER A 488 2.84 -23.00 27.36
N ARG A 489 3.60 -21.93 27.55
CA ARG A 489 5.07 -21.94 27.66
C ARG A 489 5.61 -21.62 29.05
N GLU A 490 4.75 -21.24 30.02
CA GLU A 490 5.17 -20.93 31.40
C GLU A 490 4.99 -22.05 32.44
N LEU A 491 4.57 -23.26 32.03
CA LEU A 491 4.36 -24.37 32.96
C LEU A 491 5.45 -25.47 32.88
N ARG A 492 6.67 -25.18 32.39
CA ARG A 492 7.78 -26.15 32.38
C ARG A 492 9.06 -25.70 33.10
N THR A 493 8.97 -24.77 34.04
CA THR A 493 10.11 -24.43 34.91
C THR A 493 9.68 -24.35 36.39
N ALA A 494 8.99 -25.38 36.86
CA ALA A 494 8.82 -25.65 38.28
C ALA A 494 8.56 -27.16 38.45
N ASN A 495 9.65 -27.93 38.37
CA ASN A 495 9.91 -29.19 39.11
C ASN A 495 11.37 -29.58 38.88
#